data_23ac07f7ea3691f49096e73542b4fa7a
#
_entry.id   23ac07f7ea3691f49096e73542b4fa7a
#
_cell.length_a   1.000
_cell.length_b   1.000
_cell.length_c   1.000
_cell.angle_alpha   90.00
_cell.angle_beta   90.00
_cell.angle_gamma   90.00
#
_symmetry.space_group_name_H-M   'P 1'
#
loop_
_entity.id
_entity.type
_entity.pdbx_description
1 polymer ?
#
loop_
_entity_poly.entity_id
_entity_poly.type
_entity_poly.pdbx_seq_one_letter_code
_entity_poly.pdbx_strand_id
1 'polypeptide(L)'
;MAKGEPIVVVKEVGKNYGTVEALKDVSFVVERGEIFGLIGPDGAGKSSLFRILTTLLLADKGTAMVAGLDVVTDYKQIRTKVGYMPGRFSLYQDLSVEENLEFFATVFHTTVQENYDLIKDIYQQIEPFRKRRAGALSGGMKQKLALSCALIHKPNILFLDEPTTGVDPVSRKEFWQMLRNLREQGI
;
A
#
# COMPACT_ATOMS: atom_id res chain seq x y z
N MET A 1 -19.44 19.73 -6.75
CA MET A 1 -18.93 18.98 -5.58
C MET A 1 -17.81 19.80 -4.98
N ALA A 2 -17.82 20.08 -3.67
CA ALA A 2 -16.69 20.74 -3.03
C ALA A 2 -15.46 19.84 -3.23
N LYS A 3 -14.32 20.45 -3.64
CA LYS A 3 -13.04 19.71 -3.71
C LYS A 3 -12.78 19.10 -2.34
N GLY A 4 -12.49 17.80 -2.31
CA GLY A 4 -12.14 17.10 -1.09
C GLY A 4 -10.87 17.69 -0.47
N GLU A 5 -10.66 17.45 0.80
CA GLU A 5 -9.41 17.80 1.46
C GLU A 5 -8.26 16.95 0.89
N PRO A 6 -7.12 17.56 0.47
CA PRO A 6 -6.01 16.80 -0.09
C PRO A 6 -5.42 15.83 0.92
N ILE A 7 -5.32 14.56 0.54
CA ILE A 7 -4.74 13.50 1.37
C ILE A 7 -3.27 13.26 1.04
N VAL A 8 -2.84 13.50 -0.20
CA VAL A 8 -1.44 13.50 -0.63
C VAL A 8 -1.16 14.78 -1.40
N VAL A 9 -0.06 15.44 -1.06
CA VAL A 9 0.44 16.62 -1.79
C VAL A 9 1.90 16.39 -2.09
N VAL A 10 2.28 16.44 -3.36
CA VAL A 10 3.65 16.31 -3.84
C VAL A 10 4.02 17.57 -4.60
N LYS A 11 5.16 18.19 -4.26
CA LYS A 11 5.63 19.45 -4.87
C LYS A 11 7.09 19.31 -5.27
N GLU A 12 7.35 19.34 -6.58
CA GLU A 12 8.68 19.38 -7.20
C GLU A 12 9.63 18.29 -6.67
N VAL A 13 9.07 17.10 -6.36
CA VAL A 13 9.87 16.00 -5.82
C VAL A 13 10.82 15.46 -6.88
N GLY A 14 12.10 15.42 -6.51
CA GLY A 14 13.19 14.86 -7.31
C GLY A 14 13.96 13.79 -6.54
N LYS A 15 14.43 12.77 -7.28
CA LYS A 15 15.26 11.69 -6.75
C LYS A 15 16.28 11.21 -7.75
N ASN A 16 17.53 11.16 -7.32
CA ASN A 16 18.65 10.64 -8.11
C ASN A 16 19.23 9.37 -7.47
N TYR A 17 19.70 8.45 -8.29
CA TYR A 17 20.53 7.31 -7.92
C TYR A 17 21.83 7.39 -8.69
N GLY A 18 22.85 7.99 -8.08
CA GLY A 18 24.08 8.33 -8.77
C GLY A 18 23.81 9.29 -9.93
N THR A 19 24.07 8.85 -11.15
CA THR A 19 23.85 9.64 -12.39
C THR A 19 22.44 9.48 -12.96
N VAL A 20 21.62 8.58 -12.42
CA VAL A 20 20.25 8.31 -12.93
C VAL A 20 19.26 9.18 -12.19
N GLU A 21 18.60 10.11 -12.93
CA GLU A 21 17.49 10.91 -12.41
C GLU A 21 16.19 10.07 -12.46
N ALA A 22 15.81 9.48 -11.33
CA ALA A 22 14.65 8.60 -11.22
C ALA A 22 13.33 9.37 -11.10
N LEU A 23 13.34 10.55 -10.46
CA LEU A 23 12.20 11.46 -10.38
C LEU A 23 12.68 12.88 -10.69
N LYS A 24 11.92 13.58 -11.54
CA LYS A 24 12.21 14.95 -11.96
C LYS A 24 11.00 15.83 -11.75
N ASP A 25 11.10 16.76 -10.79
CA ASP A 25 10.13 17.81 -10.50
C ASP A 25 8.68 17.34 -10.47
N VAL A 26 8.43 16.16 -9.84
CA VAL A 26 7.11 15.54 -9.78
C VAL A 26 6.20 16.32 -8.86
N SER A 27 5.04 16.74 -9.38
CA SER A 27 4.04 17.48 -8.60
C SER A 27 2.63 17.00 -8.91
N PHE A 28 1.85 16.67 -7.88
CA PHE A 28 0.44 16.33 -7.98
C PHE A 28 -0.24 16.40 -6.61
N VAL A 29 -1.57 16.33 -6.63
CA VAL A 29 -2.41 16.28 -5.44
C VAL A 29 -3.38 15.12 -5.59
N VAL A 30 -3.64 14.38 -4.49
CA VAL A 30 -4.68 13.35 -4.41
C VAL A 30 -5.69 13.77 -3.35
N GLU A 31 -6.97 13.71 -3.67
CA GLU A 31 -8.04 14.05 -2.75
C GLU A 31 -8.47 12.84 -1.91
N ARG A 32 -9.04 13.08 -0.74
CA ARG A 32 -9.56 12.01 0.12
C ARG A 32 -10.67 11.23 -0.60
N GLY A 33 -10.62 9.89 -0.54
CA GLY A 33 -11.58 8.99 -1.18
C GLY A 33 -11.37 8.84 -2.69
N GLU A 34 -10.25 9.34 -3.23
CA GLU A 34 -9.88 9.17 -4.63
C GLU A 34 -9.07 7.87 -4.83
N ILE A 35 -9.33 7.16 -5.94
CA ILE A 35 -8.41 6.14 -6.46
C ILE A 35 -7.55 6.82 -7.51
N PHE A 36 -6.30 7.10 -7.16
CA PHE A 36 -5.34 7.78 -8.02
C PHE A 36 -4.35 6.77 -8.64
N GLY A 37 -4.12 6.83 -9.94
CA GLY A 37 -3.22 5.92 -10.66
C GLY A 37 -1.96 6.62 -11.16
N LEU A 38 -0.79 6.09 -10.79
CA LEU A 38 0.50 6.46 -11.39
C LEU A 38 0.81 5.51 -12.55
N ILE A 39 0.86 6.04 -13.77
CA ILE A 39 1.10 5.28 -14.99
C ILE A 39 2.45 5.69 -15.58
N GLY A 40 3.20 4.72 -16.05
CA GLY A 40 4.49 4.94 -16.69
C GLY A 40 5.25 3.63 -16.93
N PRO A 41 6.28 3.62 -17.79
CA PRO A 41 7.06 2.43 -18.09
C PRO A 41 7.83 1.91 -16.86
N ASP A 42 8.38 0.71 -17.00
CA ASP A 42 9.29 0.17 -15.97
C ASP A 42 10.52 1.07 -15.85
N GLY A 43 10.96 1.30 -14.61
CA GLY A 43 12.06 2.22 -14.33
C GLY A 43 11.67 3.71 -14.28
N ALA A 44 10.42 4.11 -14.55
CA ALA A 44 9.97 5.51 -14.50
C ALA A 44 9.90 6.13 -13.07
N GLY A 45 10.45 5.48 -12.06
CA GLY A 45 10.51 6.01 -10.70
C GLY A 45 9.25 5.80 -9.85
N LYS A 46 8.20 5.11 -10.34
CA LYS A 46 6.94 4.88 -9.60
C LYS A 46 7.18 4.34 -8.19
N SER A 47 7.94 3.25 -8.07
CA SER A 47 8.28 2.65 -6.77
C SER A 47 9.13 3.58 -5.88
N SER A 48 10.02 4.41 -6.47
CA SER A 48 10.78 5.41 -5.72
C SER A 48 9.86 6.45 -5.11
N LEU A 49 8.88 6.91 -5.86
CA LEU A 49 7.87 7.85 -5.38
C LEU A 49 7.02 7.24 -4.26
N PHE A 50 6.51 6.00 -4.42
CA PHE A 50 5.79 5.31 -3.34
C PHE A 50 6.64 5.17 -2.07
N ARG A 51 7.93 4.83 -2.20
CA ARG A 51 8.83 4.75 -1.04
C ARG A 51 9.04 6.10 -0.36
N ILE A 52 9.06 7.21 -1.10
CA ILE A 52 9.12 8.56 -0.51
C ILE A 52 7.82 8.84 0.26
N LEU A 53 6.67 8.61 -0.35
CA LEU A 53 5.36 8.86 0.28
C LEU A 53 5.10 7.96 1.51
N THR A 54 5.65 6.75 1.51
CA THR A 54 5.58 5.82 2.65
C THR A 54 6.74 5.95 3.62
N THR A 55 7.57 7.01 3.48
CA THR A 55 8.68 7.35 4.38
C THR A 55 9.82 6.33 4.43
N LEU A 56 9.95 5.50 3.40
CA LEU A 56 11.02 4.49 3.27
C LEU A 56 12.23 5.02 2.49
N LEU A 57 12.12 6.20 1.87
CA LEU A 57 13.14 6.84 1.06
C LEU A 57 13.03 8.35 1.22
N LEU A 58 14.14 9.05 1.26
CA LEU A 58 14.17 10.51 1.25
C LEU A 58 14.24 11.03 -0.18
N ALA A 59 13.47 12.07 -0.49
CA ALA A 59 13.63 12.85 -1.70
C ALA A 59 14.92 13.66 -1.64
N ASP A 60 15.52 13.96 -2.80
CA ASP A 60 16.68 14.84 -2.88
C ASP A 60 16.27 16.30 -3.06
N LYS A 61 15.04 16.52 -3.60
CA LYS A 61 14.44 17.85 -3.81
C LYS A 61 12.93 17.78 -3.58
N GLY A 62 12.33 18.95 -3.38
CA GLY A 62 10.91 19.12 -3.22
C GLY A 62 10.38 18.69 -1.88
N THR A 63 9.07 18.64 -1.75
CA THR A 63 8.37 18.28 -0.51
C THR A 63 7.21 17.36 -0.79
N ALA A 64 6.86 16.51 0.18
CA ALA A 64 5.66 15.69 0.10
C ALA A 64 4.96 15.63 1.45
N MET A 65 3.62 15.66 1.40
CA MET A 65 2.76 15.52 2.58
C MET A 65 1.80 14.37 2.36
N VAL A 66 1.56 13.59 3.41
CA VAL A 66 0.62 12.46 3.43
C VAL A 66 -0.26 12.61 4.67
N ALA A 67 -1.59 12.62 4.48
CA ALA A 67 -2.57 12.85 5.54
C ALA A 67 -2.29 14.13 6.36
N GLY A 68 -1.84 15.21 5.68
CA GLY A 68 -1.49 16.49 6.32
C GLY A 68 -0.16 16.50 7.06
N LEU A 69 0.63 15.42 6.98
CA LEU A 69 1.90 15.23 7.69
C LEU A 69 3.07 15.25 6.70
N ASP A 70 4.20 15.87 7.06
CA ASP A 70 5.42 15.91 6.24
C ASP A 70 6.15 14.57 6.28
N VAL A 71 6.52 14.05 5.09
CA VAL A 71 7.12 12.70 4.95
C VAL A 71 8.51 12.58 5.59
N VAL A 72 9.17 13.69 5.89
CA VAL A 72 10.50 13.72 6.51
C VAL A 72 10.41 13.86 8.04
N THR A 73 9.65 14.84 8.51
CA THR A 73 9.58 15.15 9.95
C THR A 73 8.59 14.27 10.70
N ASP A 74 7.47 13.91 10.07
CA ASP A 74 6.36 13.20 10.72
C ASP A 74 6.29 11.70 10.37
N TYR A 75 7.40 11.13 9.87
CA TYR A 75 7.45 9.76 9.34
C TYR A 75 6.87 8.69 10.29
N LYS A 76 7.05 8.84 11.60
CA LYS A 76 6.52 7.88 12.59
C LYS A 76 4.99 7.88 12.59
N GLN A 77 4.37 9.06 12.52
CA GLN A 77 2.91 9.21 12.48
C GLN A 77 2.35 8.73 11.13
N ILE A 78 3.03 9.03 10.02
CA ILE A 78 2.61 8.57 8.69
C ILE A 78 2.55 7.05 8.66
N ARG A 79 3.58 6.36 9.16
CA ARG A 79 3.65 4.89 9.17
C ARG A 79 2.50 4.20 9.89
N THR A 80 1.85 4.86 10.84
CA THR A 80 0.65 4.32 11.51
C THR A 80 -0.64 4.58 10.73
N LYS A 81 -0.62 5.47 9.74
CA LYS A 81 -1.79 5.90 8.97
C LYS A 81 -1.84 5.36 7.55
N VAL A 82 -0.74 4.77 7.07
CA VAL A 82 -0.61 4.28 5.70
C VAL A 82 -0.48 2.77 5.66
N GLY A 83 -1.21 2.13 4.73
CA GLY A 83 -0.94 0.77 4.30
C GLY A 83 -0.05 0.81 3.05
N TYR A 84 0.96 -0.05 2.98
CA TYR A 84 1.83 -0.15 1.83
C TYR A 84 2.00 -1.59 1.36
N MET A 85 1.72 -1.79 0.10
CA MET A 85 1.93 -3.06 -0.58
C MET A 85 2.96 -2.85 -1.69
N PRO A 86 4.22 -3.28 -1.49
CA PRO A 86 5.28 -3.15 -2.50
C PRO A 86 5.07 -4.11 -3.67
N GLY A 87 5.59 -3.76 -4.85
CA GLY A 87 5.44 -4.55 -6.07
C GLY A 87 6.08 -5.94 -6.03
N ARG A 88 7.05 -6.15 -5.12
CA ARG A 88 7.58 -7.48 -4.83
C ARG A 88 6.96 -8.01 -3.55
N PHE A 89 6.55 -9.28 -3.57
CA PHE A 89 6.02 -9.95 -2.38
C PHE A 89 7.04 -9.88 -1.22
N SER A 90 6.69 -9.14 -0.19
CA SER A 90 7.59 -8.76 0.92
C SER A 90 7.23 -9.41 2.25
N LEU A 91 6.20 -10.26 2.27
CA LEU A 91 5.80 -10.97 3.49
C LEU A 91 6.75 -12.13 3.80
N TYR A 92 6.70 -12.60 5.04
CA TYR A 92 7.52 -13.71 5.50
C TYR A 92 7.05 -15.02 4.87
N GLN A 93 7.84 -15.55 3.92
CA GLN A 93 7.47 -16.71 3.11
C GLN A 93 7.42 -18.00 3.91
N ASP A 94 8.20 -18.09 4.98
CA ASP A 94 8.27 -19.26 5.87
C ASP A 94 7.15 -19.28 6.92
N LEU A 95 6.54 -18.13 7.19
CA LEU A 95 5.37 -18.04 8.04
C LEU A 95 4.11 -18.43 7.27
N SER A 96 3.13 -18.97 7.99
CA SER A 96 1.79 -19.24 7.46
C SER A 96 1.02 -17.94 7.17
N VAL A 97 -0.15 -18.07 6.55
CA VAL A 97 -1.05 -16.95 6.30
C VAL A 97 -1.46 -16.27 7.62
N GLU A 98 -1.88 -17.07 8.62
CA GLU A 98 -2.31 -16.52 9.92
C GLU A 98 -1.14 -15.89 10.69
N GLU A 99 0.06 -16.51 10.70
CA GLU A 99 1.24 -15.96 11.37
C GLU A 99 1.70 -14.64 10.75
N ASN A 100 1.60 -14.48 9.42
CA ASN A 100 1.86 -13.18 8.78
C ASN A 100 0.87 -12.10 9.28
N LEU A 101 -0.44 -12.39 9.31
CA LEU A 101 -1.44 -11.45 9.79
C LEU A 101 -1.23 -11.07 11.26
N GLU A 102 -1.00 -12.05 12.13
CA GLU A 102 -0.73 -11.84 13.56
C GLU A 102 0.54 -11.02 13.78
N PHE A 103 1.59 -11.28 12.98
CA PHE A 103 2.82 -10.49 13.04
C PHE A 103 2.54 -9.01 12.75
N PHE A 104 1.86 -8.70 11.64
CA PHE A 104 1.57 -7.31 11.30
C PHE A 104 0.59 -6.66 12.31
N ALA A 105 -0.42 -7.38 12.78
CA ALA A 105 -1.29 -6.89 13.83
C ALA A 105 -0.50 -6.51 15.09
N THR A 106 0.42 -7.38 15.52
CA THR A 106 1.29 -7.12 16.67
C THR A 106 2.18 -5.89 16.47
N VAL A 107 2.81 -5.75 15.29
CA VAL A 107 3.67 -4.59 14.96
C VAL A 107 2.91 -3.28 15.07
N PHE A 108 1.63 -3.28 14.71
CA PHE A 108 0.76 -2.09 14.77
C PHE A 108 -0.07 -1.99 16.05
N HIS A 109 0.24 -2.81 17.09
CA HIS A 109 -0.44 -2.80 18.39
C HIS A 109 -1.96 -3.01 18.30
N THR A 110 -2.40 -3.90 17.41
CA THR A 110 -3.79 -4.32 17.24
C THR A 110 -3.88 -5.84 17.20
N THR A 111 -5.07 -6.38 17.00
CA THR A 111 -5.31 -7.80 16.80
C THR A 111 -6.05 -8.06 15.50
N VAL A 112 -5.93 -9.28 14.97
CA VAL A 112 -6.69 -9.67 13.77
C VAL A 112 -8.19 -9.58 14.04
N GLN A 113 -8.62 -9.92 15.26
CA GLN A 113 -10.01 -9.91 15.69
C GLN A 113 -10.64 -8.50 15.65
N GLU A 114 -9.89 -7.49 16.14
CA GLU A 114 -10.37 -6.09 16.20
C GLU A 114 -10.66 -5.51 14.82
N ASN A 115 -9.90 -5.90 13.81
CA ASN A 115 -10.00 -5.34 12.46
C ASN A 115 -10.44 -6.39 11.43
N TYR A 116 -10.99 -7.54 11.88
CA TYR A 116 -11.42 -8.62 11.00
C TYR A 116 -12.43 -8.15 9.95
N ASP A 117 -13.42 -7.35 10.35
CA ASP A 117 -14.47 -6.87 9.45
C ASP A 117 -13.91 -6.06 8.27
N LEU A 118 -12.81 -5.33 8.48
CA LEU A 118 -12.16 -4.57 7.42
C LEU A 118 -11.51 -5.47 6.35
N ILE A 119 -10.93 -6.58 6.78
CA ILE A 119 -10.21 -7.51 5.88
C ILE A 119 -11.05 -8.71 5.45
N LYS A 120 -12.22 -8.90 6.02
CA LYS A 120 -13.05 -10.09 5.89
C LYS A 120 -13.28 -10.53 4.45
N ASP A 121 -13.74 -9.62 3.58
CA ASP A 121 -14.06 -9.93 2.18
C ASP A 121 -12.83 -10.42 1.39
N ILE A 122 -11.64 -10.01 1.82
CA ILE A 122 -10.37 -10.39 1.22
C ILE A 122 -9.86 -11.68 1.87
N TYR A 123 -9.83 -11.70 3.20
CA TYR A 123 -9.23 -12.76 3.99
C TYR A 123 -9.99 -14.08 3.90
N GLN A 124 -11.33 -14.07 3.90
CA GLN A 124 -12.15 -15.28 3.77
C GLN A 124 -11.80 -16.13 2.54
N GLN A 125 -11.29 -15.53 1.47
CA GLN A 125 -10.90 -16.27 0.28
C GLN A 125 -9.60 -17.06 0.46
N ILE A 126 -8.77 -16.70 1.45
CA ILE A 126 -7.50 -17.37 1.78
C ILE A 126 -7.52 -18.03 3.16
N GLU A 127 -8.52 -17.77 3.98
CA GLU A 127 -8.68 -18.32 5.31
C GLU A 127 -8.70 -19.87 5.37
N PRO A 128 -9.28 -20.60 4.40
CA PRO A 128 -9.16 -22.05 4.34
C PRO A 128 -7.71 -22.55 4.27
N PHE A 129 -6.79 -21.68 3.87
CA PHE A 129 -5.35 -21.97 3.75
C PHE A 129 -4.52 -21.30 4.86
N ARG A 130 -5.14 -20.87 5.95
CA ARG A 130 -4.49 -20.09 7.03
C ARG A 130 -3.22 -20.74 7.59
N LYS A 131 -3.15 -22.05 7.63
CA LYS A 131 -1.98 -22.84 8.09
C LYS A 131 -0.91 -23.04 7.01
N ARG A 132 -1.18 -22.64 5.76
CA ARG A 132 -0.22 -22.81 4.66
C ARG A 132 0.83 -21.71 4.71
N ARG A 133 2.10 -22.06 4.47
CA ARG A 133 3.19 -21.09 4.35
C ARG A 133 2.92 -20.12 3.19
N ALA A 134 3.21 -18.84 3.41
CA ALA A 134 2.98 -17.79 2.43
C ALA A 134 3.78 -18.02 1.13
N GLY A 135 4.96 -18.61 1.23
CA GLY A 135 5.78 -19.00 0.07
C GLY A 135 5.08 -19.97 -0.89
N ALA A 136 4.21 -20.86 -0.36
CA ALA A 136 3.49 -21.90 -1.11
C ALA A 136 2.12 -21.44 -1.66
N LEU A 137 1.76 -20.17 -1.52
CA LEU A 137 0.54 -19.58 -2.05
C LEU A 137 0.67 -19.27 -3.55
N SER A 138 -0.46 -19.31 -4.29
CA SER A 138 -0.53 -18.77 -5.64
C SER A 138 -0.32 -17.26 -5.67
N GLY A 139 -0.02 -16.69 -6.85
CA GLY A 139 0.17 -15.24 -7.00
C GLY A 139 -1.03 -14.43 -6.47
N GLY A 140 -2.25 -14.78 -6.88
CA GLY A 140 -3.47 -14.12 -6.39
C GLY A 140 -3.69 -14.26 -4.88
N MET A 141 -3.38 -15.42 -4.29
CA MET A 141 -3.46 -15.59 -2.84
C MET A 141 -2.41 -14.77 -2.10
N LYS A 142 -1.19 -14.65 -2.64
CA LYS A 142 -0.14 -13.78 -2.10
C LYS A 142 -0.57 -12.32 -2.10
N GLN A 143 -1.23 -11.86 -3.16
CA GLN A 143 -1.75 -10.50 -3.24
C GLN A 143 -2.85 -10.24 -2.20
N LYS A 144 -3.78 -11.21 -2.03
CA LYS A 144 -4.84 -11.11 -1.02
C LYS A 144 -4.25 -11.06 0.39
N LEU A 145 -3.25 -11.88 0.69
CA LEU A 145 -2.56 -11.84 1.98
C LEU A 145 -1.83 -10.51 2.19
N ALA A 146 -1.09 -10.02 1.18
CA ALA A 146 -0.37 -8.76 1.28
C ALA A 146 -1.32 -7.58 1.50
N LEU A 147 -2.46 -7.56 0.82
CA LEU A 147 -3.49 -6.53 1.02
C LEU A 147 -4.11 -6.62 2.43
N SER A 148 -4.43 -7.83 2.91
CA SER A 148 -4.95 -8.03 4.27
C SER A 148 -3.96 -7.52 5.33
N CYS A 149 -2.67 -7.83 5.19
CA CYS A 149 -1.62 -7.33 6.08
C CYS A 149 -1.46 -5.81 6.02
N ALA A 150 -1.58 -5.21 4.84
CA ALA A 150 -1.49 -3.76 4.67
C ALA A 150 -2.70 -3.01 5.27
N LEU A 151 -3.83 -3.69 5.44
CA LEU A 151 -5.07 -3.13 5.98
C LEU A 151 -5.26 -3.40 7.47
N ILE A 152 -4.52 -4.34 8.07
CA ILE A 152 -4.81 -4.86 9.41
C ILE A 152 -4.81 -3.79 10.51
N HIS A 153 -4.13 -2.69 10.32
CA HIS A 153 -4.06 -1.56 11.26
C HIS A 153 -5.02 -0.41 10.92
N LYS A 154 -5.97 -0.64 10.00
CA LYS A 154 -6.99 0.33 9.58
C LYS A 154 -6.39 1.65 9.09
N PRO A 155 -5.57 1.63 8.02
CA PRO A 155 -4.93 2.82 7.49
C PRO A 155 -5.93 3.81 6.89
N ASN A 156 -5.55 5.10 6.85
CA ASN A 156 -6.33 6.16 6.20
C ASN A 156 -6.10 6.22 4.68
N ILE A 157 -4.97 5.66 4.22
CA ILE A 157 -4.55 5.67 2.82
C ILE A 157 -3.79 4.38 2.51
N LEU A 158 -3.98 3.87 1.31
CA LEU A 158 -3.34 2.65 0.84
C LEU A 158 -2.48 2.94 -0.39
N PHE A 159 -1.19 2.64 -0.29
CA PHE A 159 -0.26 2.70 -1.40
C PHE A 159 -0.02 1.29 -1.96
N LEU A 160 -0.27 1.12 -3.26
CA LEU A 160 -0.17 -0.16 -3.96
C LEU A 160 0.79 -0.03 -5.13
N ASP A 161 1.95 -0.66 -5.03
CA ASP A 161 2.96 -0.67 -6.09
C ASP A 161 2.79 -1.94 -6.93
N GLU A 162 2.30 -1.79 -8.16
CA GLU A 162 2.04 -2.87 -9.11
C GLU A 162 1.18 -4.04 -8.54
N PRO A 163 0.05 -3.78 -7.90
CA PRO A 163 -0.67 -4.76 -7.07
C PRO A 163 -1.25 -5.94 -7.85
N THR A 164 -1.27 -5.90 -9.17
CA THR A 164 -1.83 -6.96 -10.02
C THR A 164 -0.81 -7.56 -11.00
N THR A 165 0.48 -7.28 -10.83
CA THR A 165 1.54 -7.87 -11.65
C THR A 165 1.64 -9.37 -11.40
N GLY A 166 1.62 -10.17 -12.47
CA GLY A 166 1.66 -11.63 -12.38
C GLY A 166 0.35 -12.28 -11.88
N VAL A 167 -0.75 -11.53 -11.84
CA VAL A 167 -2.08 -12.02 -11.43
C VAL A 167 -2.93 -12.30 -12.67
N ASP A 168 -3.64 -13.43 -12.67
CA ASP A 168 -4.56 -13.80 -13.74
C ASP A 168 -5.71 -12.79 -13.89
N PRO A 169 -6.38 -12.73 -15.08
CA PRO A 169 -7.42 -11.72 -15.35
C PRO A 169 -8.62 -11.76 -14.39
N VAL A 170 -9.00 -12.94 -13.90
CA VAL A 170 -10.15 -13.09 -12.98
C VAL A 170 -9.80 -12.52 -11.61
N SER A 171 -8.69 -12.97 -11.03
CA SER A 171 -8.18 -12.46 -9.75
C SER A 171 -7.88 -10.96 -9.80
N ARG A 172 -7.43 -10.44 -10.96
CA ARG A 172 -7.23 -8.99 -11.15
C ARG A 172 -8.55 -8.22 -11.06
N LYS A 173 -9.63 -8.72 -11.70
CA LYS A 173 -10.96 -8.09 -11.63
C LYS A 173 -11.48 -8.07 -10.20
N GLU A 174 -11.33 -9.18 -9.47
CA GLU A 174 -11.72 -9.28 -8.05
C GLU A 174 -10.95 -8.27 -7.20
N PHE A 175 -9.63 -8.16 -7.41
CA PHE A 175 -8.79 -7.21 -6.69
C PHE A 175 -9.25 -5.76 -6.87
N TRP A 176 -9.57 -5.36 -8.10
CA TRP A 176 -10.11 -4.02 -8.36
C TRP A 176 -11.49 -3.79 -7.72
N GLN A 177 -12.32 -4.83 -7.62
CA GLN A 177 -13.59 -4.72 -6.92
C GLN A 177 -13.36 -4.50 -5.41
N MET A 178 -12.42 -5.24 -4.81
CA MET A 178 -12.04 -5.04 -3.41
C MET A 178 -11.57 -3.61 -3.14
N LEU A 179 -10.74 -3.03 -4.01
CA LEU A 179 -10.29 -1.64 -3.85
C LEU A 179 -11.45 -0.64 -3.92
N ARG A 180 -12.44 -0.86 -4.78
CA ARG A 180 -13.64 -0.02 -4.82
C ARG A 180 -14.44 -0.09 -3.52
N ASN A 181 -14.61 -1.30 -2.97
CA ASN A 181 -15.29 -1.49 -1.70
C ASN A 181 -14.54 -0.79 -0.54
N LEU A 182 -13.21 -0.88 -0.50
CA LEU A 182 -12.39 -0.17 0.49
C LEU A 182 -12.55 1.35 0.41
N ARG A 183 -12.58 1.89 -0.80
CA ARG A 183 -12.85 3.33 -1.01
C ARG A 183 -14.23 3.73 -0.45
N GLU A 184 -15.27 2.90 -0.65
CA GLU A 184 -16.61 3.15 -0.10
C GLU A 184 -16.63 3.10 1.43
N GLN A 185 -15.71 2.36 2.04
CA GLN A 185 -15.49 2.31 3.49
C GLN A 185 -14.60 3.46 4.02
N GLY A 186 -14.13 4.36 3.13
CA GLY A 186 -13.39 5.57 3.50
C GLY A 186 -11.87 5.44 3.52
N ILE A 187 -11.33 4.38 2.91
CA ILE A 187 -9.88 4.17 2.72
C ILE A 187 -9.46 4.70 1.35
#